data_bac071d66542b5002342b1c1d149b151
#
_entry.id   bac071d66542b5002342b1c1d149b151
#
_cell.length_a   1.000
_cell.length_b   1.000
_cell.length_c   1.000
_cell.angle_alpha   90.00
_cell.angle_beta   90.00
_cell.angle_gamma   90.00
#
_symmetry.space_group_name_H-M   'P 1'
#
loop_
_entity.id
_entity.type
_entity.pdbx_description
1 polymer ?
#
loop_
_entity_poly.entity_id
_entity_poly.type
_entity_poly.pdbx_seq_one_letter_code
_entity_poly.pdbx_strand_id
1 'polypeptide(L)'
;MDIKNLLISKAKEIGVKVSPAQAEQFQIYLDLLLERNTVMNLTAITDPEEAVIKHFVDSLTLLKALEIKKNAKVIDVGTGAGFPGIPLKIMRPDIELTLLDSLNKRLVFLREVCDAIGIEAETIHKRAEEAGKDTKLRESFDVATARAVANMNILAEYCIPLIKMKGYFAAMKGPSLPDELEYARKAIASLGCDVVKTVPFILPDEEQSERFVAVMRKLRFTPKMYPRHGGTITKKPLFFCLLYTSPSPRDMRRSR
;
A
#
# COMPACT_ATOMS: atom_id res chain seq x y z
N MET A 1 -2.49 -3.56 29.48
CA MET A 1 -3.08 -4.79 28.85
C MET A 1 -1.95 -5.55 28.19
N ASP A 2 -1.99 -6.90 28.18
CA ASP A 2 -0.98 -7.66 27.41
C ASP A 2 -1.17 -7.36 25.92
N ILE A 3 -0.12 -6.93 25.25
CA ILE A 3 -0.10 -6.50 23.84
C ILE A 3 -0.64 -7.59 22.90
N LYS A 4 -0.32 -8.86 23.16
CA LYS A 4 -0.83 -9.99 22.38
C LYS A 4 -2.34 -10.12 22.49
N ASN A 5 -2.88 -9.99 23.68
CA ASN A 5 -4.33 -10.02 23.93
C ASN A 5 -5.03 -8.81 23.32
N LEU A 6 -4.41 -7.63 23.38
CA LEU A 6 -4.91 -6.42 22.71
C LEU A 6 -5.02 -6.66 21.20
N LEU A 7 -3.94 -7.13 20.56
CA LEU A 7 -3.93 -7.41 19.12
C LEU A 7 -5.03 -8.41 18.72
N ILE A 8 -5.12 -9.55 19.45
CA ILE A 8 -6.14 -10.57 19.16
C ILE A 8 -7.55 -10.00 19.27
N SER A 9 -7.81 -9.22 20.33
CA SER A 9 -9.11 -8.57 20.55
C SER A 9 -9.44 -7.57 19.43
N LYS A 10 -8.52 -6.66 19.14
CA LYS A 10 -8.72 -5.59 18.16
C LYS A 10 -8.79 -6.11 16.72
N ALA A 11 -8.01 -7.13 16.38
CA ALA A 11 -8.13 -7.81 15.08
C ALA A 11 -9.49 -8.52 14.93
N LYS A 12 -10.03 -9.10 16.02
CA LYS A 12 -11.36 -9.72 16.00
C LYS A 12 -12.48 -8.71 15.74
N GLU A 13 -12.35 -7.47 16.24
CA GLU A 13 -13.33 -6.41 15.98
C GLU A 13 -13.45 -6.08 14.48
N ILE A 14 -12.36 -6.16 13.73
CA ILE A 14 -12.38 -6.01 12.26
C ILE A 14 -12.64 -7.35 11.52
N GLY A 15 -12.98 -8.42 12.23
CA GLY A 15 -13.32 -9.72 11.67
C GLY A 15 -12.11 -10.54 11.20
N VAL A 16 -10.92 -10.30 11.75
CA VAL A 16 -9.68 -11.06 11.48
C VAL A 16 -9.32 -11.89 12.72
N LYS A 17 -9.04 -13.19 12.52
CA LYS A 17 -8.60 -14.08 13.60
C LYS A 17 -7.08 -14.15 13.59
N VAL A 18 -6.46 -13.79 14.71
CA VAL A 18 -5.02 -13.91 14.95
C VAL A 18 -4.81 -15.08 15.91
N SER A 19 -3.97 -16.04 15.53
CA SER A 19 -3.60 -17.18 16.41
C SER A 19 -2.57 -16.73 17.46
N PRO A 20 -2.43 -17.48 18.58
CA PRO A 20 -1.41 -17.17 19.58
C PRO A 20 0.02 -17.14 19.02
N ALA A 21 0.36 -18.03 18.08
CA ALA A 21 1.67 -18.04 17.43
C ALA A 21 1.90 -16.78 16.57
N GLN A 22 0.88 -16.34 15.83
CA GLN A 22 0.96 -15.08 15.08
C GLN A 22 1.05 -13.86 16.01
N ALA A 23 0.31 -13.86 17.13
CA ALA A 23 0.41 -12.80 18.13
C ALA A 23 1.81 -12.70 18.74
N GLU A 24 2.51 -13.82 18.93
CA GLU A 24 3.92 -13.85 19.35
C GLU A 24 4.83 -13.21 18.30
N GLN A 25 4.66 -13.54 17.02
CA GLN A 25 5.41 -12.91 15.92
C GLN A 25 5.19 -11.39 15.87
N PHE A 26 3.96 -10.92 16.07
CA PHE A 26 3.64 -9.50 16.15
C PHE A 26 4.27 -8.83 17.37
N GLN A 27 4.35 -9.52 18.53
CA GLN A 27 5.01 -8.98 19.73
C GLN A 27 6.50 -8.77 19.48
N ILE A 28 7.20 -9.78 18.94
CA ILE A 28 8.62 -9.68 18.60
C ILE A 28 8.86 -8.53 17.60
N TYR A 29 8.00 -8.41 16.61
CA TYR A 29 8.07 -7.32 15.62
C TYR A 29 7.87 -5.95 16.27
N LEU A 30 6.91 -5.80 17.19
CA LEU A 30 6.66 -4.56 17.91
C LEU A 30 7.88 -4.15 18.74
N ASP A 31 8.46 -5.09 19.50
CA ASP A 31 9.61 -4.84 20.37
C ASP A 31 10.80 -4.33 19.54
N LEU A 32 11.12 -4.98 18.43
CA LEU A 32 12.14 -4.54 17.49
C LEU A 32 11.83 -3.18 16.85
N LEU A 33 10.57 -2.96 16.49
CA LEU A 33 10.14 -1.68 15.91
C LEU A 33 10.37 -0.53 16.88
N LEU A 34 9.94 -0.67 18.13
CA LEU A 34 10.07 0.36 19.16
C LEU A 34 11.53 0.60 19.51
N GLU A 35 12.34 -0.47 19.66
CA GLU A 35 13.77 -0.37 19.90
C GLU A 35 14.48 0.40 18.79
N ARG A 36 14.30 -0.03 17.54
CA ARG A 36 14.98 0.58 16.37
C ARG A 36 14.45 1.97 16.04
N ASN A 37 13.20 2.27 16.40
CA ASN A 37 12.62 3.59 16.17
C ASN A 37 13.36 4.70 16.91
N THR A 38 13.98 4.40 18.05
CA THR A 38 14.78 5.36 18.83
C THR A 38 15.95 5.97 18.05
N VAL A 39 16.48 5.24 17.03
CA VAL A 39 17.66 5.64 16.25
C VAL A 39 17.36 5.84 14.77
N MET A 40 16.26 5.27 14.24
CA MET A 40 16.02 5.23 12.80
C MET A 40 14.84 6.09 12.31
N ASN A 41 13.99 6.59 13.19
CA ASN A 41 12.75 7.30 12.83
C ASN A 41 11.91 6.49 11.82
N LEU A 42 11.57 5.25 12.19
CA LEU A 42 10.77 4.33 11.35
C LEU A 42 9.30 4.71 11.33
N THR A 43 8.78 5.20 12.46
CA THR A 43 7.40 5.62 12.66
C THR A 43 7.31 6.79 13.64
N ALA A 44 6.27 7.62 13.49
CA ALA A 44 5.93 8.66 14.45
C ALA A 44 5.17 8.11 15.68
N ILE A 45 4.63 6.89 15.59
CA ILE A 45 3.88 6.25 16.66
C ILE A 45 4.86 5.52 17.57
N THR A 46 4.95 5.96 18.82
CA THR A 46 5.86 5.41 19.84
C THR A 46 5.14 4.67 20.96
N ASP A 47 3.83 4.87 21.11
CA ASP A 47 3.02 4.14 22.06
C ASP A 47 2.74 2.72 21.55
N PRO A 48 3.00 1.66 22.35
CA PRO A 48 2.84 0.28 21.93
C PRO A 48 1.39 -0.09 21.57
N GLU A 49 0.39 0.37 22.32
CA GLU A 49 -1.01 0.05 22.09
C GLU A 49 -1.51 0.74 20.82
N GLU A 50 -1.12 2.00 20.62
CA GLU A 50 -1.40 2.76 19.40
C GLU A 50 -0.75 2.10 18.18
N ALA A 51 0.49 1.64 18.28
CA ALA A 51 1.20 0.94 17.22
C ALA A 51 0.49 -0.37 16.83
N VAL A 52 -0.02 -1.13 17.79
CA VAL A 52 -0.84 -2.33 17.52
C VAL A 52 -2.05 -1.97 16.67
N ILE A 53 -2.79 -0.93 17.00
CA ILE A 53 -4.02 -0.58 16.28
C ILE A 53 -3.70 0.09 14.94
N LYS A 54 -2.90 1.17 14.96
CA LYS A 54 -2.67 2.02 13.78
C LYS A 54 -1.63 1.44 12.80
N HIS A 55 -0.88 0.40 13.20
CA HIS A 55 0.02 -0.29 12.28
C HIS A 55 -0.42 -1.72 11.98
N PHE A 56 -0.58 -2.58 13.01
CA PHE A 56 -0.88 -3.99 12.75
C PHE A 56 -2.33 -4.19 12.34
N VAL A 57 -3.30 -3.78 13.16
CA VAL A 57 -4.73 -3.96 12.86
C VAL A 57 -5.12 -3.23 11.57
N ASP A 58 -4.63 -2.00 11.36
CA ASP A 58 -4.80 -1.28 10.10
C ASP A 58 -4.32 -2.11 8.91
N SER A 59 -3.11 -2.67 8.97
CA SER A 59 -2.56 -3.53 7.90
C SER A 59 -3.44 -4.75 7.61
N LEU A 60 -4.07 -5.32 8.64
CA LEU A 60 -4.93 -6.50 8.51
C LEU A 60 -6.27 -6.20 7.80
N THR A 61 -6.69 -4.92 7.70
CA THR A 61 -7.89 -4.53 6.94
C THR A 61 -7.79 -4.93 5.47
N LEU A 62 -6.57 -5.01 4.93
CA LEU A 62 -6.33 -5.43 3.54
C LEU A 62 -6.81 -6.85 3.28
N LEU A 63 -6.71 -7.77 4.25
CA LEU A 63 -7.22 -9.14 4.15
C LEU A 63 -8.74 -9.21 4.01
N LYS A 64 -9.45 -8.20 4.50
CA LYS A 64 -10.91 -8.08 4.35
C LYS A 64 -11.29 -7.40 3.04
N ALA A 65 -10.42 -6.54 2.53
CA ALA A 65 -10.65 -5.81 1.30
C ALA A 65 -10.33 -6.62 0.06
N LEU A 66 -9.33 -7.51 0.09
CA LEU A 66 -8.87 -8.26 -1.07
C LEU A 66 -8.63 -9.73 -0.73
N GLU A 67 -9.25 -10.62 -1.48
CA GLU A 67 -8.91 -12.04 -1.45
C GLU A 67 -7.61 -12.27 -2.23
N ILE A 68 -6.55 -12.63 -1.50
CA ILE A 68 -5.23 -12.92 -2.07
C ILE A 68 -5.15 -14.43 -2.35
N LYS A 69 -4.82 -14.80 -3.57
CA LYS A 69 -4.68 -16.20 -3.99
C LYS A 69 -3.57 -16.89 -3.19
N LYS A 70 -3.68 -18.21 -3.06
CA LYS A 70 -2.60 -19.02 -2.48
C LYS A 70 -1.33 -18.89 -3.32
N ASN A 71 -0.17 -18.79 -2.65
CA ASN A 71 1.15 -18.61 -3.25
C ASN A 71 1.25 -17.38 -4.19
N ALA A 72 0.46 -16.33 -3.90
CA ALA A 72 0.51 -15.10 -4.69
C ALA A 72 1.83 -14.35 -4.47
N LYS A 73 2.38 -13.79 -5.55
CA LYS A 73 3.49 -12.84 -5.47
C LYS A 73 2.95 -11.46 -5.08
N VAL A 74 3.36 -10.98 -3.91
CA VAL A 74 2.91 -9.71 -3.35
C VAL A 74 4.09 -8.77 -3.20
N ILE A 75 3.98 -7.55 -3.72
CA ILE A 75 4.99 -6.50 -3.51
C ILE A 75 4.40 -5.38 -2.66
N ASP A 76 5.11 -5.00 -1.60
CA ASP A 76 4.80 -3.84 -0.77
C ASP A 76 5.71 -2.67 -1.18
N VAL A 77 5.11 -1.62 -1.77
CA VAL A 77 5.82 -0.52 -2.42
C VAL A 77 5.98 0.66 -1.46
N GLY A 78 7.24 1.01 -1.17
CA GLY A 78 7.54 2.00 -0.15
C GLY A 78 7.20 1.48 1.23
N THR A 79 7.60 0.26 1.51
CA THR A 79 7.19 -0.52 2.69
C THR A 79 7.50 0.15 4.03
N GLY A 80 8.47 1.06 4.08
CA GLY A 80 8.83 1.80 5.29
C GLY A 80 9.31 0.89 6.42
N ALA A 81 8.56 0.87 7.49
CA ALA A 81 8.80 -0.03 8.62
C ALA A 81 8.19 -1.44 8.43
N GLY A 82 7.71 -1.78 7.20
CA GLY A 82 7.19 -3.11 6.86
C GLY A 82 5.68 -3.21 6.74
N PHE A 83 4.99 -2.09 6.59
CA PHE A 83 3.52 -2.04 6.58
C PHE A 83 2.94 -1.70 5.20
N PRO A 84 1.99 -2.51 4.71
CA PRO A 84 1.33 -3.65 5.37
C PRO A 84 2.01 -5.01 5.12
N GLY A 85 3.16 -5.07 4.43
CA GLY A 85 3.77 -6.30 3.91
C GLY A 85 4.02 -7.37 4.97
N ILE A 86 4.75 -7.06 6.05
CA ILE A 86 5.09 -8.03 7.10
C ILE A 86 3.84 -8.54 7.84
N PRO A 87 2.89 -7.68 8.30
CA PRO A 87 1.62 -8.15 8.85
C PRO A 87 0.87 -9.11 7.92
N LEU A 88 0.85 -8.84 6.61
CA LEU A 88 0.23 -9.76 5.65
C LEU A 88 0.95 -11.10 5.60
N LYS A 89 2.28 -11.12 5.61
CA LYS A 89 3.08 -12.35 5.57
C LYS A 89 2.90 -13.19 6.84
N ILE A 90 2.81 -12.56 8.02
CA ILE A 90 2.49 -13.26 9.28
C ILE A 90 1.12 -13.96 9.18
N MET A 91 0.12 -13.29 8.63
CA MET A 91 -1.23 -13.84 8.49
C MET A 91 -1.38 -14.80 7.32
N ARG A 92 -0.55 -14.68 6.31
CA ARG A 92 -0.57 -15.45 5.06
C ARG A 92 0.85 -15.95 4.75
N PRO A 93 1.33 -16.95 5.50
CA PRO A 93 2.69 -17.49 5.31
C PRO A 93 2.92 -18.10 3.91
N ASP A 94 1.85 -18.39 3.20
CA ASP A 94 1.87 -18.94 1.84
C ASP A 94 2.24 -17.93 0.74
N ILE A 95 2.10 -16.60 0.96
CA ILE A 95 2.44 -15.62 -0.08
C ILE A 95 3.95 -15.45 -0.26
N GLU A 96 4.38 -15.12 -1.49
CA GLU A 96 5.74 -14.70 -1.79
C GLU A 96 5.82 -13.17 -1.63
N LEU A 97 6.40 -12.70 -0.53
CA LEU A 97 6.46 -11.28 -0.20
C LEU A 97 7.75 -10.64 -0.70
N THR A 98 7.62 -9.52 -1.40
CA THR A 98 8.71 -8.61 -1.77
C THR A 98 8.50 -7.26 -1.11
N LEU A 99 9.51 -6.77 -0.38
CA LEU A 99 9.52 -5.47 0.30
C LEU A 99 10.40 -4.50 -0.49
N LEU A 100 9.80 -3.47 -1.07
CA LEU A 100 10.50 -2.45 -1.87
C LEU A 100 10.59 -1.13 -1.11
N ASP A 101 11.80 -0.63 -0.90
CA ASP A 101 12.03 0.72 -0.34
C ASP A 101 13.26 1.39 -0.98
N SER A 102 13.24 2.72 -1.04
CA SER A 102 14.36 3.52 -1.53
C SER A 102 15.45 3.76 -0.48
N LEU A 103 15.22 3.41 0.78
CA LEU A 103 16.16 3.58 1.88
C LEU A 103 16.67 2.21 2.38
N ASN A 104 17.91 1.87 2.03
CA ASN A 104 18.51 0.58 2.40
C ASN A 104 18.49 0.32 3.92
N LYS A 105 18.65 1.35 4.76
CA LYS A 105 18.60 1.21 6.21
C LYS A 105 17.29 0.58 6.71
N ARG A 106 16.14 0.91 6.06
CA ARG A 106 14.84 0.30 6.37
C ARG A 106 14.82 -1.17 6.00
N LEU A 107 15.37 -1.52 4.84
CA LEU A 107 15.43 -2.92 4.40
C LEU A 107 16.35 -3.78 5.29
N VAL A 108 17.41 -3.19 5.87
CA VAL A 108 18.24 -3.87 6.87
C VAL A 108 17.39 -4.23 8.10
N PHE A 109 16.65 -3.26 8.63
CA PHE A 109 15.71 -3.48 9.74
C PHE A 109 14.67 -4.55 9.40
N LEU A 110 14.09 -4.51 8.20
CA LEU A 110 13.06 -5.48 7.79
C LEU A 110 13.60 -6.91 7.69
N ARG A 111 14.85 -7.09 7.24
CA ARG A 111 15.51 -8.40 7.28
C ARG A 111 15.69 -8.91 8.71
N GLU A 112 16.15 -8.02 9.62
CA GLU A 112 16.25 -8.36 11.04
C GLU A 112 14.90 -8.81 11.64
N VAL A 113 13.82 -8.09 11.32
CA VAL A 113 12.47 -8.50 11.73
C VAL A 113 12.09 -9.85 11.15
N CYS A 114 12.28 -10.05 9.84
CA CYS A 114 11.93 -11.32 9.19
C CYS A 114 12.69 -12.50 9.81
N ASP A 115 13.98 -12.35 10.07
CA ASP A 115 14.81 -13.37 10.70
C ASP A 115 14.32 -13.68 12.13
N ALA A 116 14.00 -12.63 12.92
CA ALA A 116 13.55 -12.78 14.30
C ALA A 116 12.19 -13.49 14.44
N ILE A 117 11.27 -13.25 13.50
CA ILE A 117 9.93 -13.87 13.52
C ILE A 117 9.81 -15.11 12.63
N GLY A 118 10.91 -15.54 11.99
CA GLY A 118 10.98 -16.77 11.19
C GLY A 118 10.14 -16.73 9.91
N ILE A 119 10.12 -15.60 9.19
CA ILE A 119 9.46 -15.48 7.88
C ILE A 119 10.45 -15.13 6.78
N GLU A 120 10.14 -15.53 5.55
CA GLU A 120 10.93 -15.20 4.38
C GLU A 120 10.26 -14.05 3.59
N ALA A 121 11.04 -13.02 3.25
CA ALA A 121 10.64 -11.96 2.35
C ALA A 121 11.83 -11.48 1.52
N GLU A 122 11.61 -11.25 0.22
CA GLU A 122 12.60 -10.60 -0.64
C GLU A 122 12.64 -9.10 -0.33
N THR A 123 13.85 -8.52 -0.28
CA THR A 123 14.02 -7.08 -0.09
C THR A 123 14.69 -6.45 -1.30
N ILE A 124 14.10 -5.39 -1.85
CA ILE A 124 14.60 -4.71 -3.05
C ILE A 124 14.88 -3.23 -2.72
N HIS A 125 16.16 -2.84 -2.81
CA HIS A 125 16.59 -1.45 -2.64
C HIS A 125 16.54 -0.74 -3.99
N LYS A 126 15.41 -0.14 -4.32
CA LYS A 126 15.18 0.67 -5.52
C LYS A 126 14.11 1.73 -5.26
N ARG A 127 14.09 2.77 -6.09
CA ARG A 127 12.93 3.64 -6.19
C ARG A 127 11.80 2.93 -6.93
N ALA A 128 10.55 3.23 -6.57
CA ALA A 128 9.38 2.56 -7.16
C ALA A 128 9.30 2.71 -8.69
N GLU A 129 9.63 3.91 -9.21
CA GLU A 129 9.67 4.16 -10.65
C GLU A 129 10.80 3.41 -11.39
N GLU A 130 11.89 3.11 -10.69
CA GLU A 130 12.97 2.28 -11.25
C GLU A 130 12.56 0.81 -11.26
N ALA A 131 11.93 0.33 -10.18
CA ALA A 131 11.38 -1.01 -10.10
C ALA A 131 10.31 -1.26 -11.19
N GLY A 132 9.42 -0.29 -11.44
CA GLY A 132 8.40 -0.38 -12.48
C GLY A 132 8.96 -0.41 -13.93
N LYS A 133 10.23 -0.03 -14.13
CA LYS A 133 10.95 -0.12 -15.41
C LYS A 133 11.82 -1.38 -15.52
N ASP A 134 12.15 -2.00 -14.40
CA ASP A 134 12.95 -3.22 -14.37
C ASP A 134 12.18 -4.38 -15.01
N THR A 135 12.72 -4.97 -16.06
CA THR A 135 12.06 -6.04 -16.82
C THR A 135 11.77 -7.30 -15.99
N LYS A 136 12.48 -7.51 -14.88
CA LYS A 136 12.24 -8.63 -13.96
C LYS A 136 11.08 -8.39 -13.02
N LEU A 137 10.80 -7.12 -12.70
CA LEU A 137 9.80 -6.73 -11.71
C LEU A 137 8.51 -6.23 -12.36
N ARG A 138 8.63 -5.61 -13.54
CA ARG A 138 7.50 -5.06 -14.27
C ARG A 138 6.48 -6.16 -14.58
N GLU A 139 5.21 -5.89 -14.22
CA GLU A 139 4.08 -6.77 -14.51
C GLU A 139 4.27 -8.24 -14.06
N SER A 140 4.98 -8.44 -12.94
CA SER A 140 5.32 -9.76 -12.41
C SER A 140 4.56 -10.16 -11.14
N PHE A 141 3.94 -9.20 -10.42
CA PHE A 141 3.28 -9.45 -9.16
C PHE A 141 1.77 -9.66 -9.30
N ASP A 142 1.21 -10.57 -8.48
CA ASP A 142 -0.23 -10.77 -8.37
C ASP A 142 -0.92 -9.58 -7.69
N VAL A 143 -0.27 -9.07 -6.64
CA VAL A 143 -0.75 -7.94 -5.86
C VAL A 143 0.40 -6.97 -5.60
N ALA A 144 0.16 -5.69 -5.86
CA ALA A 144 0.94 -4.61 -5.27
C ALA A 144 0.12 -3.96 -4.16
N THR A 145 0.77 -3.62 -3.06
CA THR A 145 0.16 -2.85 -1.98
C THR A 145 1.05 -1.67 -1.62
N ALA A 146 0.45 -0.63 -1.05
CA ALA A 146 1.16 0.50 -0.49
C ALA A 146 0.32 1.21 0.55
N ARG A 147 1.00 1.79 1.57
CA ARG A 147 0.40 2.59 2.64
C ARG A 147 1.19 3.88 2.85
N ALA A 148 0.49 5.02 2.94
CA ALA A 148 1.06 6.32 3.32
C ALA A 148 2.28 6.81 2.49
N VAL A 149 2.38 6.42 1.20
CA VAL A 149 3.52 6.77 0.33
C VAL A 149 3.31 8.12 -0.36
N ALA A 150 2.15 8.33 -0.99
CA ALA A 150 1.84 9.52 -1.79
C ALA A 150 0.33 9.63 -2.10
N ASN A 151 -0.10 10.72 -2.73
CA ASN A 151 -1.45 10.85 -3.27
C ASN A 151 -1.72 9.79 -4.33
N MET A 152 -3.00 9.43 -4.53
CA MET A 152 -3.41 8.27 -5.33
C MET A 152 -2.89 8.30 -6.78
N ASN A 153 -2.84 9.45 -7.43
CA ASN A 153 -2.36 9.58 -8.81
C ASN A 153 -0.85 9.30 -8.95
N ILE A 154 -0.05 9.70 -7.96
CA ILE A 154 1.38 9.38 -7.87
C ILE A 154 1.56 7.89 -7.53
N LEU A 155 0.82 7.43 -6.53
CA LEU A 155 0.89 6.06 -6.04
C LEU A 155 0.50 5.03 -7.11
N ALA A 156 -0.51 5.35 -7.92
CA ALA A 156 -0.93 4.53 -9.04
C ALA A 156 0.22 4.34 -10.06
N GLU A 157 0.98 5.41 -10.36
CA GLU A 157 2.09 5.33 -11.31
C GLU A 157 3.30 4.54 -10.75
N TYR A 158 3.46 4.50 -9.43
CA TYR A 158 4.48 3.68 -8.78
C TYR A 158 4.12 2.19 -8.72
N CYS A 159 2.85 1.86 -8.47
CA CYS A 159 2.43 0.49 -8.16
C CYS A 159 1.88 -0.27 -9.37
N ILE A 160 1.08 0.37 -10.23
CA ILE A 160 0.38 -0.32 -11.34
C ILE A 160 1.34 -0.95 -12.35
N PRO A 161 2.52 -0.37 -12.69
CA PRO A 161 3.47 -1.01 -13.59
C PRO A 161 4.05 -2.34 -13.08
N LEU A 162 3.96 -2.62 -11.78
CA LEU A 162 4.50 -3.84 -11.16
C LEU A 162 3.52 -5.02 -11.22
N ILE A 163 2.20 -4.75 -11.32
CA ILE A 163 1.19 -5.82 -11.30
C ILE A 163 0.96 -6.44 -12.67
N LYS A 164 0.87 -7.76 -12.69
CA LYS A 164 0.58 -8.55 -13.89
C LYS A 164 -0.86 -8.39 -14.36
N MET A 165 -1.14 -8.80 -15.59
CA MET A 165 -2.51 -8.86 -16.11
C MET A 165 -3.44 -9.63 -15.17
N LYS A 166 -4.62 -9.08 -14.91
CA LYS A 166 -5.63 -9.60 -13.97
C LYS A 166 -5.20 -9.54 -12.48
N GLY A 167 -4.01 -9.03 -12.18
CA GLY A 167 -3.56 -8.75 -10.81
C GLY A 167 -4.24 -7.51 -10.22
N TYR A 168 -3.89 -7.19 -8.98
CA TYR A 168 -4.54 -6.12 -8.21
C TYR A 168 -3.53 -5.15 -7.63
N PHE A 169 -3.90 -3.88 -7.60
CA PHE A 169 -3.27 -2.89 -6.73
C PHE A 169 -4.24 -2.57 -5.59
N ALA A 170 -3.78 -2.71 -4.35
CA ALA A 170 -4.53 -2.41 -3.14
C ALA A 170 -3.86 -1.25 -2.39
N ALA A 171 -4.46 -0.07 -2.44
CA ALA A 171 -3.96 1.13 -1.79
C ALA A 171 -4.67 1.36 -0.46
N MET A 172 -3.89 1.42 0.62
CA MET A 172 -4.39 1.73 1.96
C MET A 172 -4.28 3.23 2.21
N LYS A 173 -5.40 3.86 2.54
CA LYS A 173 -5.52 5.32 2.63
C LYS A 173 -6.40 5.75 3.81
N GLY A 174 -6.25 7.01 4.19
CA GLY A 174 -7.12 7.68 5.16
C GLY A 174 -8.39 8.27 4.53
N PRO A 175 -9.07 9.17 5.26
CA PRO A 175 -10.38 9.76 4.88
C PRO A 175 -10.37 10.54 3.55
N SER A 176 -9.22 11.02 3.10
CA SER A 176 -9.10 11.77 1.83
C SER A 176 -9.24 10.91 0.56
N LEU A 177 -9.33 9.57 0.69
CA LEU A 177 -9.35 8.67 -0.46
C LEU A 177 -10.46 8.96 -1.47
N PRO A 178 -11.73 9.23 -1.08
CA PRO A 178 -12.78 9.51 -2.07
C PRO A 178 -12.41 10.66 -3.00
N ASP A 179 -11.92 11.77 -2.46
CA ASP A 179 -11.48 12.94 -3.23
C ASP A 179 -10.26 12.61 -4.11
N GLU A 180 -9.27 11.92 -3.55
CA GLU A 180 -8.09 11.49 -4.31
C GLU A 180 -8.46 10.59 -5.50
N LEU A 181 -9.44 9.69 -5.34
CA LEU A 181 -9.88 8.80 -6.41
C LEU A 181 -10.61 9.54 -7.53
N GLU A 182 -11.39 10.56 -7.24
CA GLU A 182 -12.05 11.37 -8.26
C GLU A 182 -11.03 11.91 -9.25
N TYR A 183 -9.94 12.48 -8.75
CA TYR A 183 -8.85 13.01 -9.58
C TYR A 183 -7.98 11.93 -10.21
N ALA A 184 -7.83 10.77 -9.56
CA ALA A 184 -6.91 9.71 -10.00
C ALA A 184 -7.53 8.72 -11.00
N ARG A 185 -8.87 8.62 -11.15
CA ARG A 185 -9.53 7.60 -11.99
C ARG A 185 -8.99 7.53 -13.41
N LYS A 186 -8.85 8.67 -14.07
CA LYS A 186 -8.32 8.71 -15.45
C LYS A 186 -6.84 8.30 -15.51
N ALA A 187 -6.04 8.70 -14.52
CA ALA A 187 -4.66 8.28 -14.40
C ALA A 187 -4.56 6.75 -14.22
N ILE A 188 -5.35 6.18 -13.33
CA ILE A 188 -5.44 4.74 -13.09
C ILE A 188 -5.81 4.02 -14.40
N ALA A 189 -6.82 4.50 -15.13
CA ALA A 189 -7.24 3.94 -16.39
C ALA A 189 -6.15 4.01 -17.47
N SER A 190 -5.39 5.12 -17.56
CA SER A 190 -4.29 5.28 -18.51
C SER A 190 -3.11 4.34 -18.21
N LEU A 191 -2.94 3.93 -16.96
CA LEU A 191 -1.96 2.94 -16.52
C LEU A 191 -2.41 1.49 -16.73
N GLY A 192 -3.65 1.27 -17.17
CA GLY A 192 -4.20 -0.03 -17.52
C GLY A 192 -5.02 -0.70 -16.41
N CYS A 193 -5.44 0.02 -15.38
CA CYS A 193 -6.29 -0.46 -14.30
C CYS A 193 -7.64 0.23 -14.26
N ASP A 194 -8.62 -0.42 -13.61
CA ASP A 194 -9.85 0.20 -13.16
C ASP A 194 -10.05 -0.02 -11.66
N VAL A 195 -10.71 0.95 -11.01
CA VAL A 195 -11.11 0.83 -9.60
C VAL A 195 -12.32 -0.11 -9.53
N VAL A 196 -12.13 -1.27 -8.88
CA VAL A 196 -13.19 -2.28 -8.76
C VAL A 196 -13.99 -2.15 -7.47
N LYS A 197 -13.37 -1.66 -6.40
CA LYS A 197 -14.07 -1.34 -5.14
C LYS A 197 -13.23 -0.45 -4.25
N THR A 198 -13.92 0.22 -3.35
CA THR A 198 -13.36 0.94 -2.19
C THR A 198 -14.05 0.41 -0.95
N VAL A 199 -13.28 -0.09 0.00
CA VAL A 199 -13.81 -0.68 1.22
C VAL A 199 -13.47 0.23 2.39
N PRO A 200 -14.48 0.80 3.07
CA PRO A 200 -14.28 1.59 4.28
C PRO A 200 -14.06 0.68 5.49
N PHE A 201 -13.29 1.15 6.44
CA PHE A 201 -13.04 0.54 7.74
C PHE A 201 -13.02 1.62 8.82
N ILE A 202 -13.48 1.26 10.01
CA ILE A 202 -13.27 2.04 11.22
C ILE A 202 -12.27 1.26 12.06
N LEU A 203 -11.14 1.88 12.41
CA LEU A 203 -10.18 1.25 13.31
C LEU A 203 -10.76 1.26 14.74
N PRO A 204 -10.45 0.22 15.52
CA PRO A 204 -10.92 0.10 16.89
C PRO A 204 -10.02 0.90 17.87
N ASP A 205 -9.62 2.12 17.49
CA ASP A 205 -8.98 3.12 18.34
C ASP A 205 -10.02 4.05 18.98
N GLU A 206 -9.60 4.87 19.94
CA GLU A 206 -10.50 5.81 20.64
C GLU A 206 -11.10 6.86 19.68
N GLU A 207 -10.36 7.23 18.64
CA GLU A 207 -10.75 8.23 17.64
C GLU A 207 -11.70 7.66 16.58
N GLN A 208 -11.90 6.34 16.55
CA GLN A 208 -12.64 5.63 15.49
C GLN A 208 -12.14 6.02 14.10
N SER A 209 -10.82 5.96 13.93
CA SER A 209 -10.13 6.44 12.73
C SER A 209 -10.66 5.77 11.47
N GLU A 210 -11.14 6.58 10.53
CA GLU A 210 -11.56 6.07 9.22
C GLU A 210 -10.37 5.65 8.37
N ARG A 211 -10.49 4.51 7.73
CA ARG A 211 -9.53 3.94 6.76
C ARG A 211 -10.27 3.41 5.55
N PHE A 212 -9.55 3.41 4.44
CA PHE A 212 -10.09 2.91 3.18
C PHE A 212 -9.04 2.03 2.50
N VAL A 213 -9.50 0.96 1.89
CA VAL A 213 -8.70 0.19 0.94
C VAL A 213 -9.32 0.32 -0.44
N ALA A 214 -8.62 1.00 -1.34
CA ALA A 214 -9.00 1.05 -2.75
C ALA A 214 -8.37 -0.13 -3.48
N VAL A 215 -9.20 -0.92 -4.17
CA VAL A 215 -8.77 -2.07 -4.96
C VAL A 215 -8.94 -1.77 -6.43
N MET A 216 -7.83 -1.80 -7.16
CA MET A 216 -7.77 -1.64 -8.61
C MET A 216 -7.37 -2.95 -9.28
N ARG A 217 -7.98 -3.28 -10.41
CA ARG A 217 -7.68 -4.48 -11.18
C ARG A 217 -6.99 -4.13 -12.48
N LYS A 218 -5.93 -4.86 -12.82
CA LYS A 218 -5.19 -4.72 -14.07
C LYS A 218 -5.97 -5.33 -15.23
N LEU A 219 -6.36 -4.51 -16.19
CA LEU A 219 -7.14 -4.91 -17.37
C LEU A 219 -6.35 -4.81 -18.67
N ARG A 220 -5.30 -3.98 -18.72
CA ARG A 220 -4.44 -3.77 -19.89
C ARG A 220 -3.00 -3.62 -19.44
N PHE A 221 -2.06 -3.92 -20.33
CA PHE A 221 -0.64 -3.64 -20.08
C PHE A 221 -0.42 -2.15 -19.86
N THR A 222 0.44 -1.81 -18.91
CA THR A 222 0.85 -0.42 -18.70
C THR A 222 1.69 0.04 -19.89
N PRO A 223 1.36 1.18 -20.54
CA PRO A 223 2.16 1.70 -21.64
C PRO A 223 3.64 1.86 -21.27
N LYS A 224 4.54 1.58 -22.21
CA LYS A 224 6.01 1.56 -21.96
C LYS A 224 6.57 2.89 -21.46
N MET A 225 5.90 4.01 -21.73
CA MET A 225 6.28 5.33 -21.22
C MET A 225 6.13 5.48 -19.71
N TYR A 226 5.34 4.62 -19.05
CA TYR A 226 5.15 4.59 -17.61
C TYR A 226 5.90 3.44 -16.93
N PRO A 227 6.36 3.63 -15.69
CA PRO A 227 6.35 4.90 -14.95
C PRO A 227 7.31 5.92 -15.56
N ARG A 228 6.97 7.20 -15.44
CA ARG A 228 7.85 8.32 -15.81
C ARG A 228 9.03 8.42 -14.82
N HIS A 229 9.91 9.38 -15.02
CA HIS A 229 10.98 9.67 -14.06
C HIS A 229 10.38 10.25 -12.75
N GLY A 230 10.91 9.86 -11.58
CA GLY A 230 10.35 10.21 -10.27
C GLY A 230 10.15 11.71 -10.05
N GLY A 231 11.11 12.54 -10.45
CA GLY A 231 10.96 13.99 -10.40
C GLY A 231 9.83 14.54 -11.27
N THR A 232 9.47 13.86 -12.38
CA THR A 232 8.31 14.22 -13.21
C THR A 232 7.02 13.77 -12.55
N ILE A 233 7.00 12.58 -11.96
CA ILE A 233 5.81 12.03 -11.27
C ILE A 233 5.37 12.96 -10.14
N THR A 234 6.32 13.42 -9.31
CA THR A 234 6.03 14.27 -8.16
C THR A 234 5.68 15.70 -8.53
N LYS A 235 6.39 16.30 -9.51
CA LYS A 235 6.18 17.70 -9.93
C LYS A 235 4.96 17.87 -10.84
N LYS A 236 4.65 16.88 -11.66
CA LYS A 236 3.54 16.87 -12.62
C LYS A 236 2.83 15.51 -12.55
N PRO A 237 2.09 15.23 -11.45
CA PRO A 237 1.30 14.00 -11.34
C PRO A 237 0.37 13.85 -12.55
N LEU A 238 -0.06 12.63 -12.83
CA LEU A 238 -1.06 12.38 -13.87
C LEU A 238 -2.39 12.99 -13.43
N PHE A 239 -2.64 14.21 -13.85
CA PHE A 239 -3.92 14.90 -13.74
C PHE A 239 -4.56 14.92 -15.12
N PHE A 240 -5.78 14.42 -15.23
CA PHE A 240 -6.64 14.78 -16.33
C PHE A 240 -7.63 15.82 -15.80
N CYS A 241 -7.23 17.08 -15.92
CA CYS A 241 -8.17 18.17 -15.78
C CYS A 241 -9.31 17.92 -16.78
N LEU A 242 -10.55 17.90 -16.32
CA LEU A 242 -11.67 18.21 -17.19
C LEU A 242 -11.42 19.66 -17.61
N LEU A 243 -10.78 19.86 -18.77
CA LEU A 243 -10.93 21.11 -19.48
C LEU A 243 -12.41 21.21 -19.80
N TYR A 244 -13.14 21.84 -18.91
CA TYR A 244 -14.36 22.53 -19.27
C TYR A 244 -13.91 23.63 -20.23
N THR A 245 -13.81 23.31 -21.50
CA THR A 245 -13.77 24.32 -22.55
C THR A 245 -15.18 24.88 -22.54
N SER A 246 -15.41 25.82 -21.64
CA SER A 246 -16.44 26.83 -21.82
C SER A 246 -16.21 27.38 -23.25
N PRO A 247 -17.21 27.31 -24.14
CA PRO A 247 -17.04 27.89 -25.46
C PRO A 247 -16.63 29.36 -25.27
N SER A 248 -15.50 29.73 -25.90
CA SER A 248 -14.99 31.08 -25.83
C SER A 248 -16.11 32.04 -26.28
N PRO A 249 -16.28 33.21 -25.63
CA PRO A 249 -17.23 34.24 -26.11
C PRO A 249 -17.06 34.60 -27.59
N ARG A 250 -15.98 34.21 -28.23
CA ARG A 250 -15.73 34.39 -29.68
C ARG A 250 -16.48 33.38 -30.55
N ASP A 251 -16.80 32.19 -30.04
CA ASP A 251 -17.51 31.17 -30.83
C ASP A 251 -19.02 31.40 -30.88
N MET A 252 -19.56 32.20 -29.95
CA MET A 252 -20.98 32.57 -29.93
C MET A 252 -21.34 33.69 -30.89
N ARG A 253 -20.39 34.29 -31.62
CA ARG A 253 -20.65 35.41 -32.59
C ARG A 253 -20.73 34.95 -34.05
N ARG A 254 -20.67 33.65 -34.35
CA ARG A 254 -20.74 33.14 -35.75
C ARG A 254 -22.04 32.45 -36.13
N SER A 255 -23.08 32.54 -35.31
CA SER A 255 -24.42 32.11 -35.69
C SER A 255 -25.40 33.27 -35.59
N ARG A 256 -25.30 34.17 -36.52
CA ARG A 256 -26.35 35.08 -36.96
C ARG A 256 -26.19 35.33 -38.46
#